data_258fafc7c133b20ce844704df49b5cb1
#
_entry.id   258fafc7c133b20ce844704df49b5cb1
#
_cell.length_a   1.000
_cell.length_b   1.000
_cell.length_c   1.000
_cell.angle_alpha   90.00
_cell.angle_beta   90.00
_cell.angle_gamma   90.00
#
_symmetry.space_group_name_H-M   'P 1'
#
loop_
_entity.id
_entity.type
_entity.pdbx_description
1 polymer ?
#
loop_
_entity_poly.entity_id
_entity_poly.type
_entity_poly.pdbx_seq_one_letter_code
_entity_poly.pdbx_strand_id
1 'polypeptide(L)'
;MEGFTPSVLMMIILAVIIGFAVGCFFMKQREKIKEAKKKLHTSEQEHEEDEDNEYEEEIMNIVNEGHEQGAIMEGEARMITNIFEFGDKDVTDVMTSRKKIDAIDVNMSVEKALNYMLDEPYSRYPLYEDDIDNIVGVLYLKDVIDAYLNQKEATLSDIAREPFFVRQTMNLSVLFQEMQTKKIHMAIVIDEYSQTEGIVSMEDMLEVIVGNILDEDRKSV
;
A
#
# COMPACT_ATOMS: atom_id res chain seq x y z
N MET A 1 30.57 10.53 65.66
CA MET A 1 29.60 9.91 64.68
C MET A 1 28.28 9.72 65.44
N GLU A 2 27.40 10.74 65.31
CA GLU A 2 26.08 10.66 65.95
C GLU A 2 25.18 9.72 65.11
N GLY A 3 24.84 8.56 65.72
CA GLY A 3 23.96 7.61 65.09
C GLY A 3 22.53 8.13 65.06
N PHE A 4 21.86 7.94 63.90
CA PHE A 4 20.44 8.23 63.72
C PHE A 4 19.62 7.52 64.81
N THR A 5 18.81 8.29 65.54
CA THR A 5 17.91 7.70 66.53
C THR A 5 16.90 6.76 65.85
N PRO A 6 16.47 5.65 66.47
CA PRO A 6 15.56 4.69 65.88
C PRO A 6 14.24 5.29 65.35
N SER A 7 13.80 6.41 65.95
CA SER A 7 12.60 7.12 65.54
C SER A 7 12.74 7.83 64.17
N VAL A 8 13.93 8.39 63.90
CA VAL A 8 14.23 9.06 62.61
C VAL A 8 14.33 8.04 61.49
N LEU A 9 14.93 6.88 61.73
CA LEU A 9 15.01 5.79 60.77
C LEU A 9 13.60 5.25 60.39
N MET A 10 12.72 5.13 61.40
CA MET A 10 11.35 4.67 61.19
C MET A 10 10.53 5.68 60.36
N MET A 11 10.72 6.99 60.57
CA MET A 11 10.06 8.02 59.76
C MET A 11 10.51 8.02 58.30
N ILE A 12 11.79 7.80 58.04
CA ILE A 12 12.33 7.70 56.66
C ILE A 12 11.74 6.46 55.95
N ILE A 13 11.69 5.33 56.62
CA ILE A 13 11.10 4.08 56.04
C ILE A 13 9.61 4.30 55.70
N LEU A 14 8.87 4.95 56.62
CA LEU A 14 7.45 5.22 56.40
C LEU A 14 7.24 6.18 55.21
N ALA A 15 8.06 7.22 55.05
CA ALA A 15 8.01 8.15 53.95
C ALA A 15 8.29 7.47 52.59
N VAL A 16 9.26 6.51 52.55
CA VAL A 16 9.58 5.72 51.35
C VAL A 16 8.42 4.83 50.97
N ILE A 17 7.78 4.15 51.92
CA ILE A 17 6.64 3.26 51.71
C ILE A 17 5.44 4.05 51.16
N ILE A 18 5.15 5.23 51.75
CA ILE A 18 4.06 6.10 51.27
C ILE A 18 4.38 6.62 49.87
N GLY A 19 5.60 7.04 49.58
CA GLY A 19 6.01 7.47 48.23
C GLY A 19 5.86 6.37 47.19
N PHE A 20 6.24 5.14 47.55
CA PHE A 20 6.07 3.98 46.65
C PHE A 20 4.58 3.64 46.42
N ALA A 21 3.77 3.64 47.48
CA ALA A 21 2.33 3.38 47.37
C ALA A 21 1.60 4.43 46.51
N VAL A 22 1.95 5.72 46.68
CA VAL A 22 1.43 6.82 45.85
C VAL A 22 1.89 6.67 44.39
N GLY A 23 3.16 6.34 44.17
CA GLY A 23 3.67 6.05 42.81
C GLY A 23 2.95 4.92 42.11
N CYS A 24 2.74 3.79 42.77
CA CYS A 24 1.96 2.65 42.26
C CYS A 24 0.50 3.02 41.99
N PHE A 25 -0.12 3.83 42.85
CA PHE A 25 -1.50 4.33 42.64
C PHE A 25 -1.59 5.19 41.37
N PHE A 26 -0.65 6.12 41.16
CA PHE A 26 -0.63 6.97 39.97
C PHE A 26 -0.34 6.16 38.71
N MET A 27 0.53 5.14 38.74
CA MET A 27 0.78 4.27 37.61
C MET A 27 -0.49 3.49 37.22
N LYS A 28 -1.19 2.91 38.19
CA LYS A 28 -2.44 2.19 37.97
C LYS A 28 -3.56 3.08 37.41
N GLN A 29 -3.62 4.34 37.84
CA GLN A 29 -4.56 5.32 37.28
C GLN A 29 -4.20 5.69 35.83
N ARG A 30 -2.93 5.83 35.50
CA ARG A 30 -2.47 6.10 34.13
C ARG A 30 -2.79 4.95 33.17
N GLU A 31 -2.67 3.69 33.62
CA GLU A 31 -3.06 2.52 32.82
C GLU A 31 -4.56 2.50 32.55
N LYS A 32 -5.38 2.74 33.58
CA LYS A 32 -6.84 2.81 33.42
C LYS A 32 -7.28 3.92 32.46
N ILE A 33 -6.60 5.07 32.47
CA ILE A 33 -6.89 6.17 31.53
C ILE A 33 -6.48 5.79 30.11
N LYS A 34 -5.36 5.09 29.93
CA LYS A 34 -4.92 4.59 28.60
C LYS A 34 -5.91 3.56 28.03
N GLU A 35 -6.35 2.60 28.88
CA GLU A 35 -7.34 1.61 28.48
C GLU A 35 -8.71 2.25 28.15
N ALA A 36 -9.15 3.22 28.95
CA ALA A 36 -10.39 3.94 28.69
C ALA A 36 -10.32 4.74 27.39
N LYS A 37 -9.20 5.43 27.12
CA LYS A 37 -8.99 6.14 25.84
C LYS A 37 -8.96 5.17 24.64
N LYS A 38 -8.30 4.01 24.79
CA LYS A 38 -8.27 3.00 23.74
C LYS A 38 -9.67 2.46 23.41
N LYS A 39 -10.48 2.17 24.46
CA LYS A 39 -11.86 1.70 24.28
C LYS A 39 -12.76 2.78 23.64
N LEU A 40 -12.58 4.05 24.02
CA LEU A 40 -13.34 5.15 23.42
C LEU A 40 -13.04 5.28 21.92
N HIS A 41 -11.75 5.24 21.57
CA HIS A 41 -11.32 5.35 20.18
C HIS A 41 -11.80 4.17 19.32
N THR A 42 -11.80 2.95 19.89
CA THR A 42 -12.34 1.76 19.21
C THR A 42 -13.86 1.86 19.00
N SER A 43 -14.61 2.35 20.00
CA SER A 43 -16.07 2.50 19.87
C SER A 43 -16.49 3.65 18.93
N GLU A 44 -15.68 4.70 18.83
CA GLU A 44 -15.90 5.76 17.85
C GLU A 44 -15.65 5.25 16.41
N GLN A 45 -14.57 4.46 16.19
CA GLN A 45 -14.29 3.84 14.89
C GLN A 45 -15.36 2.82 14.48
N GLU A 46 -15.80 1.95 15.39
CA GLU A 46 -16.87 0.98 15.11
C GLU A 46 -18.20 1.69 14.74
N HIS A 47 -18.48 2.85 15.31
CA HIS A 47 -19.71 3.61 15.01
C HIS A 47 -19.62 4.35 13.67
N GLU A 48 -18.43 4.86 13.32
CA GLU A 48 -18.16 5.48 12.01
C GLU A 48 -18.20 4.42 10.88
N GLU A 49 -17.64 3.24 11.09
CA GLU A 49 -17.67 2.12 10.11
C GLU A 49 -19.10 1.60 9.88
N ASP A 50 -19.93 1.54 10.92
CA ASP A 50 -21.33 1.12 10.80
C ASP A 50 -22.18 2.16 10.03
N GLU A 51 -21.97 3.46 10.24
CA GLU A 51 -22.66 4.53 9.51
C GLU A 51 -22.22 4.57 8.03
N ASP A 52 -20.92 4.40 7.74
CA ASP A 52 -20.39 4.39 6.38
C ASP A 52 -20.96 3.19 5.59
N ASN A 53 -21.06 2.00 6.19
CA ASN A 53 -21.67 0.83 5.59
C ASN A 53 -23.17 1.04 5.29
N GLU A 54 -23.93 1.73 6.15
CA GLU A 54 -25.34 2.02 5.92
C GLU A 54 -25.54 2.95 4.72
N TYR A 55 -24.70 3.97 4.56
CA TYR A 55 -24.74 4.86 3.39
C TYR A 55 -24.33 4.14 2.10
N GLU A 56 -23.36 3.25 2.15
CA GLU A 56 -22.95 2.46 1.00
C GLU A 56 -24.07 1.54 0.52
N GLU A 57 -24.74 0.83 1.44
CA GLU A 57 -25.91 0.00 1.14
C GLU A 57 -27.04 0.83 0.51
N GLU A 58 -27.29 2.03 1.02
CA GLU A 58 -28.34 2.93 0.49
C GLU A 58 -28.01 3.36 -0.95
N ILE A 59 -26.75 3.74 -1.23
CA ILE A 59 -26.30 4.09 -2.57
C ILE A 59 -26.42 2.89 -3.52
N MET A 60 -26.01 1.70 -3.09
CA MET A 60 -26.11 0.48 -3.89
C MET A 60 -27.56 0.12 -4.21
N ASN A 61 -28.49 0.31 -3.29
CA ASN A 61 -29.92 0.11 -3.53
C ASN A 61 -30.44 1.06 -4.61
N ILE A 62 -30.04 2.34 -4.57
CA ILE A 62 -30.41 3.33 -5.60
C ILE A 62 -29.84 2.96 -6.96
N VAL A 63 -28.59 2.50 -7.01
CA VAL A 63 -27.94 2.07 -8.25
C VAL A 63 -28.65 0.86 -8.87
N ASN A 64 -28.99 -0.14 -8.04
CA ASN A 64 -29.73 -1.33 -8.47
C ASN A 64 -31.13 -0.98 -8.99
N GLU A 65 -31.87 -0.12 -8.28
CA GLU A 65 -33.17 0.37 -8.73
C GLU A 65 -33.06 1.15 -10.05
N GLY A 66 -32.04 2.01 -10.19
CA GLY A 66 -31.77 2.72 -11.43
C GLY A 66 -31.44 1.80 -12.61
N HIS A 67 -30.73 0.70 -12.35
CA HIS A 67 -30.45 -0.33 -13.33
C HIS A 67 -31.72 -1.10 -13.74
N GLU A 68 -32.53 -1.54 -12.79
CA GLU A 68 -33.81 -2.23 -13.06
C GLU A 68 -34.79 -1.37 -13.89
N GLN A 69 -34.78 -0.05 -13.67
CA GLN A 69 -35.58 0.91 -14.43
C GLN A 69 -34.99 1.27 -15.80
N GLY A 70 -33.78 0.76 -16.12
CA GLY A 70 -33.05 1.06 -17.36
C GLY A 70 -32.45 2.46 -17.44
N ALA A 71 -32.37 3.17 -16.31
CA ALA A 71 -31.74 4.49 -16.21
C ALA A 71 -30.20 4.40 -16.09
N ILE A 72 -29.69 3.29 -15.57
CA ILE A 72 -28.26 2.99 -15.40
C ILE A 72 -27.95 1.71 -16.19
N MET A 73 -26.90 1.72 -17.01
CA MET A 73 -26.47 0.53 -17.75
C MET A 73 -25.76 -0.47 -16.81
N GLU A 74 -25.78 -1.74 -17.13
CA GLU A 74 -25.13 -2.80 -16.33
C GLU A 74 -23.65 -2.51 -16.06
N GLY A 75 -22.91 -2.03 -17.07
CA GLY A 75 -21.49 -1.66 -16.93
C GLY A 75 -21.27 -0.49 -15.97
N GLU A 76 -22.17 0.50 -15.97
CA GLU A 76 -22.11 1.65 -15.05
C GLU A 76 -22.39 1.21 -13.60
N ALA A 77 -23.42 0.39 -13.39
CA ALA A 77 -23.74 -0.14 -12.07
C ALA A 77 -22.57 -0.96 -11.50
N ARG A 78 -21.97 -1.82 -12.32
CA ARG A 78 -20.79 -2.62 -11.96
C ARG A 78 -19.58 -1.74 -11.59
N MET A 79 -19.30 -0.65 -12.35
CA MET A 79 -18.22 0.27 -12.00
C MET A 79 -18.45 0.94 -10.65
N ILE A 80 -19.69 1.30 -10.31
CA ILE A 80 -20.00 1.89 -9.00
C ILE A 80 -19.74 0.89 -7.88
N THR A 81 -20.17 -0.37 -8.03
CA THR A 81 -19.84 -1.45 -7.07
C THR A 81 -18.33 -1.62 -6.93
N ASN A 82 -17.61 -1.68 -8.03
CA ASN A 82 -16.15 -1.85 -8.02
C ASN A 82 -15.42 -0.70 -7.33
N ILE A 83 -15.97 0.52 -7.34
CA ILE A 83 -15.38 1.68 -6.63
C ILE A 83 -15.42 1.46 -5.11
N PHE A 84 -16.51 0.94 -4.56
CA PHE A 84 -16.59 0.59 -3.14
C PHE A 84 -15.62 -0.53 -2.80
N GLU A 85 -15.66 -1.63 -3.55
CA GLU A 85 -14.71 -2.74 -3.37
C GLU A 85 -13.24 -2.31 -3.50
N PHE A 86 -12.94 -1.30 -4.33
CA PHE A 86 -11.58 -0.77 -4.49
C PHE A 86 -11.09 -0.08 -3.20
N GLY A 87 -11.99 0.57 -2.47
CA GLY A 87 -11.69 1.21 -1.19
C GLY A 87 -11.24 0.22 -0.11
N ASP A 88 -11.77 -1.00 -0.15
CA ASP A 88 -11.51 -2.05 0.86
C ASP A 88 -10.30 -2.93 0.53
N LYS A 89 -9.77 -2.84 -0.69
CA LYS A 89 -8.65 -3.70 -1.13
C LYS A 89 -7.30 -3.20 -0.64
N ASP A 90 -6.43 -4.14 -0.35
CA ASP A 90 -5.00 -3.91 -0.15
C ASP A 90 -4.21 -4.14 -1.46
N VAL A 91 -2.98 -3.67 -1.48
CA VAL A 91 -2.08 -3.81 -2.63
C VAL A 91 -1.88 -5.28 -3.02
N THR A 92 -1.88 -6.19 -2.06
CA THR A 92 -1.74 -7.64 -2.29
C THR A 92 -2.84 -8.24 -3.14
N ASP A 93 -4.05 -7.64 -3.13
CA ASP A 93 -5.20 -8.16 -3.88
C ASP A 93 -5.08 -7.91 -5.38
N VAL A 94 -4.21 -6.96 -5.78
CA VAL A 94 -4.12 -6.47 -7.16
C VAL A 94 -2.72 -6.65 -7.75
N MET A 95 -1.68 -6.77 -6.92
CA MET A 95 -0.30 -6.84 -7.39
C MET A 95 -0.02 -8.04 -8.29
N THR A 96 0.85 -7.85 -9.26
CA THR A 96 1.53 -8.96 -9.94
C THR A 96 2.54 -9.56 -8.97
N SER A 97 2.34 -10.83 -8.59
CA SER A 97 3.19 -11.50 -7.60
C SER A 97 4.63 -11.69 -8.11
N ARG A 98 5.60 -11.73 -7.18
CA ARG A 98 7.04 -11.92 -7.41
C ARG A 98 7.38 -12.93 -8.51
N LYS A 99 6.71 -14.07 -8.54
CA LYS A 99 6.97 -15.16 -9.51
C LYS A 99 6.62 -14.81 -10.95
N LYS A 100 5.84 -13.77 -11.15
CA LYS A 100 5.36 -13.31 -12.46
C LYS A 100 5.94 -11.97 -12.87
N ILE A 101 6.91 -11.44 -12.10
CA ILE A 101 7.56 -10.18 -12.43
C ILE A 101 8.53 -10.42 -13.59
N ASP A 102 8.31 -9.70 -14.68
CA ASP A 102 9.31 -9.54 -15.73
C ASP A 102 10.23 -8.38 -15.35
N ALA A 103 11.49 -8.68 -15.06
CA ALA A 103 12.51 -7.71 -14.64
C ALA A 103 13.77 -7.83 -15.50
N ILE A 104 14.55 -6.77 -15.53
CA ILE A 104 15.78 -6.67 -16.34
C ILE A 104 16.99 -6.59 -15.41
N ASP A 105 18.03 -7.38 -15.71
CA ASP A 105 19.32 -7.35 -15.00
C ASP A 105 20.08 -6.07 -15.36
N VAL A 106 20.58 -5.37 -14.38
CA VAL A 106 21.36 -4.13 -14.52
C VAL A 106 22.59 -4.30 -15.42
N ASN A 107 23.17 -5.51 -15.47
CA ASN A 107 24.34 -5.85 -16.26
C ASN A 107 24.03 -6.14 -17.73
N MET A 108 22.75 -6.14 -18.12
CA MET A 108 22.36 -6.32 -19.52
C MET A 108 22.76 -5.08 -20.34
N SER A 109 23.15 -5.26 -21.60
CA SER A 109 23.37 -4.12 -22.49
C SER A 109 22.06 -3.46 -22.89
N VAL A 110 22.09 -2.14 -23.15
CA VAL A 110 20.90 -1.36 -23.57
C VAL A 110 20.23 -1.99 -24.81
N GLU A 111 21.02 -2.47 -25.78
CA GLU A 111 20.50 -3.13 -26.97
C GLU A 111 19.72 -4.41 -26.65
N LYS A 112 20.26 -5.26 -25.76
CA LYS A 112 19.59 -6.50 -25.35
C LYS A 112 18.32 -6.21 -24.55
N ALA A 113 18.39 -5.25 -23.64
CA ALA A 113 17.24 -4.82 -22.86
C ALA A 113 16.13 -4.28 -23.76
N LEU A 114 16.49 -3.44 -24.75
CA LEU A 114 15.54 -2.91 -25.73
C LEU A 114 14.84 -4.03 -26.52
N ASN A 115 15.61 -4.98 -27.04
CA ASN A 115 15.03 -6.10 -27.78
C ASN A 115 14.09 -6.92 -26.91
N TYR A 116 14.46 -7.23 -25.66
CA TYR A 116 13.60 -7.92 -24.72
C TYR A 116 12.31 -7.14 -24.45
N MET A 117 12.40 -5.84 -24.18
CA MET A 117 11.25 -4.98 -23.92
C MET A 117 10.31 -4.80 -25.13
N LEU A 118 10.83 -4.96 -26.36
CA LEU A 118 10.02 -4.89 -27.58
C LEU A 118 9.29 -6.19 -27.89
N ASP A 119 9.81 -7.33 -27.42
CA ASP A 119 9.18 -8.64 -27.61
C ASP A 119 8.03 -8.88 -26.61
N GLU A 120 8.03 -8.14 -25.49
CA GLU A 120 7.04 -8.25 -24.43
C GLU A 120 6.02 -7.10 -24.44
N PRO A 121 4.79 -7.29 -23.92
CA PRO A 121 3.72 -6.30 -24.02
C PRO A 121 3.81 -5.13 -23.04
N TYR A 122 4.83 -5.08 -22.19
CA TYR A 122 4.91 -4.11 -21.11
C TYR A 122 5.70 -2.87 -21.48
N SER A 123 5.33 -1.74 -20.91
CA SER A 123 6.02 -0.45 -21.11
C SER A 123 7.05 -0.13 -20.04
N ARG A 124 7.04 -0.85 -18.91
CA ARG A 124 7.88 -0.59 -17.73
C ARG A 124 8.36 -1.89 -17.13
N TYR A 125 9.61 -1.90 -16.68
CA TYR A 125 10.26 -3.08 -16.10
C TYR A 125 11.06 -2.68 -14.87
N PRO A 126 10.96 -3.43 -13.76
CA PRO A 126 11.92 -3.31 -12.67
C PRO A 126 13.32 -3.63 -13.17
N LEU A 127 14.32 -2.86 -12.71
CA LEU A 127 15.72 -3.11 -12.94
C LEU A 127 16.31 -3.65 -11.63
N TYR A 128 16.87 -4.85 -11.67
CA TYR A 128 17.44 -5.49 -10.50
C TYR A 128 18.95 -5.70 -10.62
N GLU A 129 19.64 -5.78 -9.48
CA GLU A 129 21.05 -6.12 -9.37
C GLU A 129 21.20 -7.38 -8.51
N ASP A 130 21.81 -8.40 -9.06
CA ASP A 130 22.07 -9.72 -8.47
C ASP A 130 20.80 -10.53 -8.16
N ASP A 131 19.84 -9.98 -7.44
CA ASP A 131 18.59 -10.64 -7.04
C ASP A 131 17.39 -9.70 -7.20
N ILE A 132 16.21 -10.29 -7.42
CA ILE A 132 14.93 -9.55 -7.54
C ILE A 132 14.57 -8.79 -6.27
N ASP A 133 15.14 -9.12 -5.12
CA ASP A 133 14.99 -8.36 -3.88
C ASP A 133 15.79 -7.05 -3.89
N ASN A 134 16.76 -6.93 -4.79
CA ASN A 134 17.56 -5.71 -4.96
C ASN A 134 17.12 -4.95 -6.22
N ILE A 135 15.95 -4.34 -6.18
CA ILE A 135 15.46 -3.47 -7.26
C ILE A 135 16.17 -2.11 -7.15
N VAL A 136 16.97 -1.79 -8.16
CA VAL A 136 17.78 -0.55 -8.23
C VAL A 136 17.13 0.53 -9.09
N GLY A 137 16.07 0.22 -9.84
CA GLY A 137 15.38 1.19 -10.67
C GLY A 137 14.15 0.64 -11.38
N VAL A 138 13.52 1.50 -12.19
CA VAL A 138 12.46 1.14 -13.13
C VAL A 138 12.82 1.68 -14.50
N LEU A 139 12.89 0.81 -15.48
CA LEU A 139 13.10 1.15 -16.88
C LEU A 139 11.78 1.44 -17.58
N TYR A 140 11.77 2.50 -18.36
CA TYR A 140 10.67 2.85 -19.25
C TYR A 140 11.11 2.59 -20.68
N LEU A 141 10.33 1.84 -21.45
CA LEU A 141 10.65 1.48 -22.84
C LEU A 141 11.02 2.73 -23.67
N LYS A 142 10.30 3.83 -23.50
CA LYS A 142 10.58 5.09 -24.21
C LYS A 142 11.97 5.65 -23.90
N ASP A 143 12.40 5.58 -22.63
CA ASP A 143 13.68 6.11 -22.18
C ASP A 143 14.83 5.22 -22.70
N VAL A 144 14.61 3.90 -22.75
CA VAL A 144 15.56 2.93 -23.31
C VAL A 144 15.71 3.12 -24.82
N ILE A 145 14.62 3.38 -25.55
CA ILE A 145 14.67 3.70 -27.00
C ILE A 145 15.49 4.98 -27.23
N ASP A 146 15.23 6.04 -26.44
CA ASP A 146 15.96 7.30 -26.57
C ASP A 146 17.47 7.12 -26.31
N ALA A 147 17.82 6.38 -25.27
CA ALA A 147 19.20 6.07 -24.94
C ALA A 147 19.89 5.25 -26.06
N TYR A 148 19.24 4.22 -26.60
CA TYR A 148 19.77 3.43 -27.70
C TYR A 148 20.07 4.27 -28.95
N LEU A 149 19.19 5.21 -29.26
CA LEU A 149 19.34 6.06 -30.46
C LEU A 149 20.37 7.18 -30.28
N ASN A 150 20.41 7.81 -29.08
CA ASN A 150 21.09 9.08 -28.87
C ASN A 150 22.26 9.00 -27.88
N GLN A 151 22.35 7.98 -27.02
CA GLN A 151 23.30 7.89 -25.92
C GLN A 151 24.05 6.54 -25.92
N LYS A 152 24.90 6.32 -26.93
CA LYS A 152 25.54 5.03 -27.19
C LYS A 152 26.40 4.45 -26.04
N GLU A 153 26.79 5.25 -25.06
CA GLU A 153 27.60 4.85 -23.90
C GLU A 153 26.81 4.74 -22.59
N ALA A 154 25.48 5.02 -22.63
CA ALA A 154 24.65 4.94 -21.44
C ALA A 154 24.50 3.48 -20.94
N THR A 155 24.50 3.29 -19.63
CA THR A 155 24.15 2.04 -18.98
C THR A 155 22.65 2.03 -18.62
N LEU A 156 22.10 0.85 -18.29
CA LEU A 156 20.71 0.76 -17.83
C LEU A 156 20.49 1.53 -16.53
N SER A 157 21.50 1.59 -15.65
CA SER A 157 21.43 2.40 -14.41
C SER A 157 21.33 3.90 -14.69
N ASP A 158 21.97 4.40 -15.76
CA ASP A 158 21.91 5.82 -16.11
C ASP A 158 20.54 6.23 -16.64
N ILE A 159 19.79 5.27 -17.19
CA ILE A 159 18.48 5.45 -17.81
C ILE A 159 17.33 5.22 -16.80
N ALA A 160 17.58 4.35 -15.82
CA ALA A 160 16.55 3.92 -14.87
C ALA A 160 16.06 5.08 -14.00
N ARG A 161 14.75 5.08 -13.73
CA ARG A 161 14.15 5.99 -12.77
C ARG A 161 14.16 5.37 -11.38
N GLU A 162 14.14 6.23 -10.36
CA GLU A 162 14.07 5.80 -8.97
C GLU A 162 12.84 4.91 -8.72
N PRO A 163 13.01 3.74 -8.07
CA PRO A 163 11.91 2.85 -7.77
C PRO A 163 11.06 3.39 -6.62
N PHE A 164 9.76 3.22 -6.70
CA PHE A 164 8.82 3.59 -5.64
C PHE A 164 8.39 2.33 -4.88
N PHE A 165 8.85 2.20 -3.64
CA PHE A 165 8.55 1.06 -2.78
C PHE A 165 7.32 1.32 -1.92
N VAL A 166 6.45 0.31 -1.82
CA VAL A 166 5.24 0.34 -1.00
C VAL A 166 5.09 -0.96 -0.22
N ARG A 167 4.42 -0.90 0.93
CA ARG A 167 4.16 -2.10 1.72
C ARG A 167 2.98 -2.88 1.15
N GLN A 168 3.05 -4.20 1.22
CA GLN A 168 1.98 -5.10 0.78
C GLN A 168 0.62 -4.84 1.49
N THR A 169 0.65 -4.36 2.73
CA THR A 169 -0.54 -4.04 3.54
C THR A 169 -1.05 -2.61 3.33
N MET A 170 -0.55 -1.90 2.34
CA MET A 170 -1.03 -0.55 2.03
C MET A 170 -2.39 -0.64 1.35
N ASN A 171 -3.34 0.18 1.80
CA ASN A 171 -4.65 0.25 1.14
C ASN A 171 -4.50 0.78 -0.30
N LEU A 172 -5.25 0.16 -1.21
CA LEU A 172 -5.13 0.39 -2.65
C LEU A 172 -5.53 1.82 -3.05
N SER A 173 -6.55 2.40 -2.41
CA SER A 173 -6.99 3.77 -2.68
C SER A 173 -5.96 4.81 -2.27
N VAL A 174 -5.26 4.58 -1.15
CA VAL A 174 -4.17 5.43 -0.68
C VAL A 174 -2.99 5.37 -1.64
N LEU A 175 -2.62 4.15 -2.07
CA LEU A 175 -1.56 3.96 -3.07
C LEU A 175 -1.88 4.67 -4.38
N PHE A 176 -3.12 4.53 -4.86
CA PHE A 176 -3.57 5.17 -6.11
C PHE A 176 -3.40 6.69 -6.06
N GLN A 177 -3.83 7.33 -4.96
CA GLN A 177 -3.67 8.77 -4.77
C GLN A 177 -2.19 9.21 -4.71
N GLU A 178 -1.35 8.42 -4.02
CA GLU A 178 0.09 8.71 -3.97
C GLU A 178 0.75 8.61 -5.34
N MET A 179 0.49 7.54 -6.07
CA MET A 179 1.03 7.33 -7.41
C MET A 179 0.57 8.42 -8.38
N GLN A 180 -0.71 8.81 -8.30
CA GLN A 180 -1.25 9.92 -9.12
C GLN A 180 -0.57 11.24 -8.79
N THR A 181 -0.42 11.58 -7.52
CA THR A 181 0.21 12.83 -7.06
C THR A 181 1.69 12.91 -7.47
N LYS A 182 2.41 11.80 -7.33
CA LYS A 182 3.84 11.67 -7.67
C LYS A 182 4.07 11.43 -9.17
N LYS A 183 3.02 11.19 -9.96
CA LYS A 183 3.06 10.82 -11.39
C LYS A 183 3.90 9.56 -11.64
N ILE A 184 3.76 8.60 -10.76
CA ILE A 184 4.40 7.28 -10.82
C ILE A 184 3.38 6.29 -11.37
N HIS A 185 3.80 5.39 -12.26
CA HIS A 185 2.93 4.43 -12.91
C HIS A 185 3.22 2.96 -12.51
N MET A 186 4.26 2.71 -11.75
CA MET A 186 4.62 1.39 -11.23
C MET A 186 5.20 1.54 -9.83
N ALA A 187 4.75 0.74 -8.88
CA ALA A 187 5.33 0.63 -7.55
C ALA A 187 5.86 -0.80 -7.33
N ILE A 188 6.93 -0.90 -6.55
CA ILE A 188 7.51 -2.17 -6.09
C ILE A 188 6.92 -2.48 -4.73
N VAL A 189 6.29 -3.64 -4.61
CA VAL A 189 5.65 -4.09 -3.38
C VAL A 189 6.64 -4.89 -2.54
N ILE A 190 6.81 -4.49 -1.28
CA ILE A 190 7.73 -5.14 -0.36
C ILE A 190 7.02 -5.62 0.90
N ASP A 191 7.56 -6.69 1.48
CA ASP A 191 7.16 -7.20 2.78
C ASP A 191 7.79 -6.42 3.97
N GLU A 192 7.58 -6.91 5.18
CA GLU A 192 8.16 -6.35 6.42
C GLU A 192 9.69 -6.52 6.53
N TYR A 193 10.27 -7.44 5.76
CA TYR A 193 11.71 -7.70 5.68
C TYR A 193 12.38 -6.96 4.50
N SER A 194 11.61 -6.12 3.79
CA SER A 194 12.05 -5.41 2.58
C SER A 194 12.37 -6.34 1.39
N GLN A 195 11.77 -7.56 1.36
CA GLN A 195 11.86 -8.44 0.21
C GLN A 195 10.76 -8.09 -0.80
N THR A 196 11.06 -8.22 -2.07
CA THR A 196 10.11 -7.93 -3.15
C THR A 196 9.02 -9.01 -3.21
N GLU A 197 7.77 -8.65 -2.94
CA GLU A 197 6.59 -9.51 -3.02
C GLU A 197 5.87 -9.40 -4.37
N GLY A 198 5.96 -8.26 -5.01
CA GLY A 198 5.27 -8.01 -6.27
C GLY A 198 5.55 -6.64 -6.86
N ILE A 199 4.81 -6.33 -7.91
CA ILE A 199 4.70 -4.99 -8.49
C ILE A 199 3.23 -4.66 -8.68
N VAL A 200 2.89 -3.38 -8.66
CA VAL A 200 1.55 -2.91 -8.99
C VAL A 200 1.66 -1.72 -9.94
N SER A 201 0.88 -1.72 -11.00
CA SER A 201 0.80 -0.63 -11.94
C SER A 201 -0.46 0.21 -11.74
N MET A 202 -0.46 1.45 -12.25
CA MET A 202 -1.64 2.30 -12.27
C MET A 202 -2.75 1.66 -13.10
N GLU A 203 -2.37 0.97 -14.15
CA GLU A 203 -3.24 0.26 -15.08
C GLU A 203 -3.99 -0.88 -14.36
N ASP A 204 -3.29 -1.69 -13.53
CA ASP A 204 -3.90 -2.77 -12.74
C ASP A 204 -4.96 -2.22 -11.76
N MET A 205 -4.65 -1.11 -11.11
CA MET A 205 -5.59 -0.46 -10.19
C MET A 205 -6.83 0.08 -10.91
N LEU A 206 -6.66 0.66 -12.10
CA LEU A 206 -7.79 1.12 -12.91
C LEU A 206 -8.64 -0.04 -13.42
N GLU A 207 -8.04 -1.19 -13.74
CA GLU A 207 -8.75 -2.38 -14.16
C GLU A 207 -9.70 -2.90 -13.07
N VAL A 208 -9.34 -2.78 -11.80
CA VAL A 208 -10.23 -3.13 -10.67
C VAL A 208 -11.52 -2.31 -10.72
N ILE A 209 -11.44 -1.01 -11.03
CA ILE A 209 -12.60 -0.12 -11.07
C ILE A 209 -13.43 -0.33 -12.32
N VAL A 210 -12.77 -0.35 -13.48
CA VAL A 210 -13.44 -0.37 -14.79
C VAL A 210 -13.92 -1.78 -15.15
N GLY A 211 -13.27 -2.80 -14.57
CA GLY A 211 -13.47 -4.19 -14.96
C GLY A 211 -12.83 -4.49 -16.32
N ASN A 212 -12.90 -5.75 -16.72
CA ASN A 212 -12.37 -6.18 -18.02
C ASN A 212 -13.26 -5.64 -19.16
N ILE A 213 -12.86 -4.54 -19.78
CA ILE A 213 -13.58 -3.91 -20.92
C ILE A 213 -13.66 -4.86 -22.15
N LEU A 214 -12.88 -5.95 -22.13
CA LEU A 214 -12.73 -6.86 -23.28
C LEU A 214 -13.68 -8.06 -23.27
N ASP A 215 -14.54 -8.24 -22.26
CA ASP A 215 -15.33 -9.47 -22.14
C ASP A 215 -16.64 -9.48 -22.96
N GLU A 216 -17.08 -8.36 -23.52
CA GLU A 216 -18.29 -8.34 -24.36
C GLU A 216 -18.05 -8.88 -25.80
N ASP A 217 -16.80 -8.86 -26.31
CA ASP A 217 -16.49 -9.26 -27.69
C ASP A 217 -15.95 -10.70 -27.84
N ARG A 218 -15.75 -11.46 -26.77
CA ARG A 218 -15.26 -12.86 -26.85
C ARG A 218 -16.32 -13.97 -27.03
N LYS A 219 -17.59 -13.62 -27.21
CA LYS A 219 -18.65 -14.62 -27.46
C LYS A 219 -18.98 -14.83 -28.94
N SER A 220 -18.06 -14.50 -29.82
CA SER A 220 -18.31 -14.73 -31.29
C SER A 220 -17.05 -15.23 -31.98
N VAL A 221 -16.61 -16.47 -31.66
CA VAL A 221 -15.94 -17.38 -32.59
C VAL A 221 -16.15 -18.82 -32.12
#